data_7479fff17ca487c7a990b7ad867f010a
#
_entry.id   7479fff17ca487c7a990b7ad867f010a
#
_cell.length_a   1.000
_cell.length_b   1.000
_cell.length_c   1.000
_cell.angle_alpha   90.00
_cell.angle_beta   90.00
_cell.angle_gamma   90.00
#
_symmetry.space_group_name_H-M   'P 1'
#
loop_
_entity.id
_entity.type
_entity.pdbx_description
1 polymer ?
#
loop_
_entity_poly.entity_id
_entity_poly.type
_entity_poly.pdbx_seq_one_letter_code
_entity_poly.pdbx_strand_id
1 'polypeptide(L)'
;TPLQKQFFHSGKSGAEWLYRMNTVKGRFINGIRPSLKVEMENESFIHQAGAALALARAGRVYKDERFSVRSSQAILLLLEDTITDPKNPAARYTVLPHQILDRQLSAGFLLLAIHELTNPKADLLDAGEQLANFLRSTLTDTTTIDKETAVEELDGKGCESAVAIAAILKSNQLRPAPWKTDVSKKAIITRWNAWKNQKETAPYPWRILALHEAFKTSSEKPYAELAFELADRLSAMQYDQIDPRKPAWYGGMKTLSAQGVELMPGVMSCILAESFAVACLTAQLSADSARHDKYMQRLAQALQFSQTIQYTESNAIHFAEWFRPRVLGGFHNSPQDGDLRLDYTSHCVAAYALYLQVCSIGS
;
A
#
# COMPACT_ATOMS: atom_id res chain seq x y z
N THR A 1 -20.02 -11.81 9.37
CA THR A 1 -20.16 -11.32 10.75
C THR A 1 -20.49 -9.83 10.77
N PRO A 2 -21.05 -9.26 11.87
CA PRO A 2 -21.29 -7.81 12.01
C PRO A 2 -20.02 -6.99 11.77
N LEU A 3 -18.87 -7.43 12.28
CA LEU A 3 -17.58 -6.77 12.12
C LEU A 3 -17.12 -6.72 10.64
N GLN A 4 -17.31 -7.82 9.89
CA GLN A 4 -17.02 -7.83 8.46
C GLN A 4 -17.86 -6.82 7.67
N LYS A 5 -19.15 -6.65 8.05
CA LYS A 5 -20.01 -5.63 7.44
C LYS A 5 -19.52 -4.22 7.74
N GLN A 6 -19.09 -3.96 8.98
CA GLN A 6 -18.52 -2.66 9.34
C GLN A 6 -17.25 -2.37 8.53
N PHE A 7 -16.33 -3.33 8.43
CA PHE A 7 -15.11 -3.17 7.63
C PHE A 7 -15.41 -3.00 6.14
N PHE A 8 -16.40 -3.73 5.62
CA PHE A 8 -16.85 -3.55 4.24
C PHE A 8 -17.33 -2.10 4.00
N HIS A 9 -18.18 -1.56 4.87
CA HIS A 9 -18.69 -0.20 4.74
C HIS A 9 -17.59 0.85 4.91
N SER A 10 -16.70 0.68 5.87
CA SER A 10 -15.59 1.61 6.13
C SER A 10 -14.65 1.68 4.93
N GLY A 11 -14.20 0.54 4.43
CA GLY A 11 -13.31 0.48 3.27
C GLY A 11 -13.97 0.97 1.98
N LYS A 12 -15.27 0.65 1.77
CA LYS A 12 -16.02 1.18 0.61
C LYS A 12 -16.17 2.70 0.70
N SER A 13 -16.45 3.26 1.88
CA SER A 13 -16.53 4.71 2.09
C SER A 13 -15.20 5.40 1.80
N GLY A 14 -14.06 4.79 2.20
CA GLY A 14 -12.73 5.26 1.84
C GLY A 14 -12.47 5.24 0.33
N ALA A 15 -12.88 4.16 -0.36
CA ALA A 15 -12.77 4.07 -1.81
C ALA A 15 -13.65 5.11 -2.53
N GLU A 16 -14.84 5.40 -2.00
CA GLU A 16 -15.71 6.49 -2.49
C GLU A 16 -15.05 7.87 -2.29
N TRP A 17 -14.32 8.07 -1.20
CA TRP A 17 -13.54 9.29 -1.01
C TRP A 17 -12.43 9.40 -2.06
N LEU A 18 -11.63 8.37 -2.30
CA LEU A 18 -10.61 8.35 -3.36
C LEU A 18 -11.23 8.61 -4.73
N TYR A 19 -12.38 7.99 -5.03
CA TYR A 19 -13.12 8.22 -6.27
C TYR A 19 -13.48 9.70 -6.47
N ARG A 20 -13.99 10.37 -5.43
CA ARG A 20 -14.34 11.80 -5.48
C ARG A 20 -13.12 12.71 -5.55
N MET A 21 -11.97 12.29 -5.00
CA MET A 21 -10.73 13.06 -5.08
C MET A 21 -10.07 12.97 -6.47
N ASN A 22 -10.48 12.06 -7.33
CA ASN A 22 -9.99 11.99 -8.69
C ASN A 22 -10.71 13.02 -9.57
N THR A 23 -9.95 13.95 -10.14
CA THR A 23 -10.44 15.01 -11.01
C THR A 23 -10.87 14.46 -12.38
N VAL A 24 -11.60 15.26 -13.15
CA VAL A 24 -11.99 14.91 -14.53
C VAL A 24 -10.80 14.66 -15.45
N LYS A 25 -9.62 15.21 -15.13
CA LYS A 25 -8.37 14.98 -15.86
C LYS A 25 -7.70 13.68 -15.50
N GLY A 26 -8.13 12.97 -14.43
CA GLY A 26 -7.55 11.72 -13.97
C GLY A 26 -6.53 11.86 -12.82
N ARG A 27 -6.09 13.08 -12.45
CA ARG A 27 -5.27 13.32 -11.26
C ARG A 27 -6.10 13.32 -9.99
N PHE A 28 -5.52 12.83 -8.92
CA PHE A 28 -6.13 12.95 -7.60
C PHE A 28 -5.73 14.29 -6.95
N ILE A 29 -6.65 14.85 -6.17
CA ILE A 29 -6.34 15.92 -5.22
C ILE A 29 -5.49 15.30 -4.12
N ASN A 30 -4.33 15.90 -3.79
CA ASN A 30 -3.33 15.30 -2.89
C ASN A 30 -3.77 15.18 -1.43
N GLY A 31 -4.76 15.95 -1.07
CA GLY A 31 -5.36 15.95 0.26
C GLY A 31 -6.23 17.15 0.52
N ILE A 32 -6.88 17.13 1.64
CA ILE A 32 -7.74 18.20 2.13
C ILE A 32 -7.30 18.57 3.54
N ARG A 33 -7.16 19.86 3.81
CA ARG A 33 -7.03 20.40 5.16
C ARG A 33 -8.37 20.93 5.64
N PRO A 34 -9.16 20.14 6.39
CA PRO A 34 -10.54 20.48 6.69
C PRO A 34 -10.69 21.74 7.55
N SER A 35 -9.74 22.00 8.45
CA SER A 35 -9.74 23.18 9.31
C SER A 35 -9.67 24.50 8.52
N LEU A 36 -9.00 24.49 7.37
CA LEU A 36 -8.86 25.63 6.47
C LEU A 36 -9.78 25.54 5.24
N LYS A 37 -10.42 24.39 5.01
CA LYS A 37 -11.25 24.08 3.83
C LYS A 37 -10.49 24.22 2.50
N VAL A 38 -9.19 23.90 2.50
CA VAL A 38 -8.31 24.01 1.32
C VAL A 38 -7.79 22.64 0.87
N GLU A 39 -7.42 22.54 -0.40
CA GLU A 39 -6.69 21.41 -0.96
C GLU A 39 -5.20 21.52 -0.63
N MET A 40 -4.52 20.40 -0.54
CA MET A 40 -3.07 20.35 -0.40
C MET A 40 -2.41 20.40 -1.78
N GLU A 41 -1.39 21.25 -1.91
CA GLU A 41 -0.77 21.56 -3.21
C GLU A 41 0.35 20.58 -3.61
N ASN A 42 0.98 19.88 -2.63
CA ASN A 42 2.16 19.05 -2.87
C ASN A 42 1.79 17.75 -3.60
N GLU A 43 1.93 17.74 -4.92
CA GLU A 43 1.70 16.55 -5.73
C GLU A 43 2.88 15.55 -5.62
N SER A 44 2.55 14.28 -5.39
CA SER A 44 3.49 13.17 -5.42
C SER A 44 3.03 12.11 -6.42
N PHE A 45 3.87 11.81 -7.42
CA PHE A 45 3.60 10.74 -8.38
C PHE A 45 3.35 9.40 -7.71
N ILE A 46 4.11 9.09 -6.64
CA ILE A 46 4.00 7.84 -5.89
C ILE A 46 2.64 7.77 -5.20
N HIS A 47 2.19 8.86 -4.56
CA HIS A 47 0.87 8.90 -3.94
C HIS A 47 -0.27 8.79 -4.97
N GLN A 48 -0.12 9.39 -6.16
CA GLN A 48 -1.06 9.25 -7.27
C GLN A 48 -1.15 7.79 -7.74
N ALA A 49 -0.01 7.12 -7.94
CA ALA A 49 0.06 5.71 -8.33
C ALA A 49 -0.46 4.78 -7.22
N GLY A 50 -0.17 5.08 -5.96
CA GLY A 50 -0.70 4.37 -4.79
C GLY A 50 -2.23 4.47 -4.68
N ALA A 51 -2.81 5.64 -4.97
CA ALA A 51 -4.26 5.82 -5.00
C ALA A 51 -4.91 5.05 -6.16
N ALA A 52 -4.28 5.04 -7.34
CA ALA A 52 -4.74 4.23 -8.46
C ALA A 52 -4.70 2.73 -8.12
N LEU A 53 -3.63 2.25 -7.48
CA LEU A 53 -3.50 0.87 -6.97
C LEU A 53 -4.61 0.53 -5.97
N ALA A 54 -4.87 1.40 -5.00
CA ALA A 54 -5.91 1.19 -3.99
C ALA A 54 -7.32 1.14 -4.62
N LEU A 55 -7.62 2.03 -5.59
CA LEU A 55 -8.89 2.01 -6.31
C LEU A 55 -9.03 0.78 -7.21
N ALA A 56 -7.97 0.33 -7.90
CA ALA A 56 -8.00 -0.91 -8.68
C ALA A 56 -8.38 -2.11 -7.79
N ARG A 57 -7.74 -2.22 -6.63
CA ARG A 57 -8.02 -3.24 -5.63
C ARG A 57 -9.45 -3.14 -5.10
N ALA A 58 -9.90 -1.93 -4.78
CA ALA A 58 -11.27 -1.67 -4.33
C ALA A 58 -12.29 -2.07 -5.41
N GLY A 59 -12.07 -1.73 -6.68
CA GLY A 59 -12.94 -2.09 -7.79
C GLY A 59 -13.15 -3.60 -7.89
N ARG A 60 -12.09 -4.38 -7.73
CA ARG A 60 -12.14 -5.84 -7.73
C ARG A 60 -12.90 -6.41 -6.52
N VAL A 61 -12.58 -5.92 -5.33
CA VAL A 61 -13.12 -6.47 -4.07
C VAL A 61 -14.57 -6.07 -3.83
N TYR A 62 -14.91 -4.80 -4.07
CA TYR A 62 -16.29 -4.30 -3.92
C TYR A 62 -17.17 -4.57 -5.16
N LYS A 63 -16.60 -5.12 -6.24
CA LYS A 63 -17.27 -5.34 -7.53
C LYS A 63 -17.95 -4.07 -8.05
N ASP A 64 -17.24 -2.94 -7.92
CA ASP A 64 -17.70 -1.62 -8.36
C ASP A 64 -16.82 -1.11 -9.49
N GLU A 65 -17.36 -1.19 -10.72
CA GLU A 65 -16.63 -0.84 -11.94
C GLU A 65 -16.18 0.62 -11.97
N ARG A 66 -16.88 1.54 -11.29
CA ARG A 66 -16.53 2.96 -11.23
C ARG A 66 -15.11 3.15 -10.69
N PHE A 67 -14.72 2.36 -9.67
CA PHE A 67 -13.38 2.42 -9.08
C PHE A 67 -12.31 1.93 -10.07
N SER A 68 -12.59 0.86 -10.79
CA SER A 68 -11.68 0.31 -11.82
C SER A 68 -11.49 1.30 -12.98
N VAL A 69 -12.56 1.95 -13.44
CA VAL A 69 -12.51 2.96 -14.51
C VAL A 69 -11.67 4.17 -14.07
N ARG A 70 -11.89 4.70 -12.85
CA ARG A 70 -11.10 5.82 -12.33
C ARG A 70 -9.63 5.47 -12.13
N SER A 71 -9.34 4.26 -11.64
CA SER A 71 -7.98 3.77 -11.55
C SER A 71 -7.31 3.71 -12.92
N SER A 72 -8.00 3.16 -13.94
CA SER A 72 -7.47 3.10 -15.32
C SER A 72 -7.20 4.50 -15.90
N GLN A 73 -8.08 5.48 -15.66
CA GLN A 73 -7.86 6.86 -16.09
C GLN A 73 -6.63 7.48 -15.43
N ALA A 74 -6.46 7.26 -14.11
CA ALA A 74 -5.30 7.76 -13.39
C ALA A 74 -4.00 7.11 -13.91
N ILE A 75 -4.00 5.81 -14.15
CA ILE A 75 -2.85 5.07 -14.69
C ILE A 75 -2.47 5.62 -16.08
N LEU A 76 -3.44 5.81 -16.98
CA LEU A 76 -3.19 6.36 -18.31
C LEU A 76 -2.53 7.74 -18.23
N LEU A 77 -3.04 8.62 -17.36
CA LEU A 77 -2.46 9.95 -17.18
C LEU A 77 -1.05 9.90 -16.58
N LEU A 78 -0.80 9.00 -15.64
CA LEU A 78 0.54 8.80 -15.06
C LEU A 78 1.53 8.25 -16.10
N LEU A 79 1.07 7.46 -17.06
CA LEU A 79 1.89 6.99 -18.18
C LEU A 79 2.33 8.12 -19.12
N GLU A 80 1.56 9.21 -19.23
CA GLU A 80 1.96 10.40 -19.98
C GLU A 80 3.19 11.10 -19.39
N ASP A 81 3.42 10.96 -18.06
CA ASP A 81 4.62 11.45 -17.38
C ASP A 81 5.81 10.48 -17.49
N THR A 82 5.73 9.48 -18.32
CA THR A 82 6.80 8.50 -18.55
C THR A 82 7.30 8.56 -19.99
N ILE A 83 8.56 8.19 -20.18
CA ILE A 83 9.16 8.06 -21.51
C ILE A 83 9.81 6.66 -21.67
N THR A 84 9.85 6.20 -22.89
CA THR A 84 10.70 5.08 -23.28
C THR A 84 12.17 5.49 -23.13
N ASP A 85 12.99 4.63 -22.55
CA ASP A 85 14.42 4.91 -22.41
C ASP A 85 15.09 5.04 -23.80
N PRO A 86 15.72 6.18 -24.11
CA PRO A 86 16.39 6.37 -25.40
C PRO A 86 17.50 5.36 -25.69
N LYS A 87 18.10 4.79 -24.64
CA LYS A 87 19.17 3.77 -24.76
C LYS A 87 18.63 2.34 -24.78
N ASN A 88 17.43 2.13 -24.28
CA ASN A 88 16.77 0.83 -24.23
C ASN A 88 15.28 0.97 -24.51
N PRO A 89 14.83 0.94 -25.77
CA PRO A 89 13.42 1.11 -26.13
C PRO A 89 12.46 0.10 -25.48
N ALA A 90 12.97 -0.99 -24.93
CA ALA A 90 12.19 -1.96 -24.17
C ALA A 90 11.93 -1.53 -22.72
N ALA A 91 12.51 -0.44 -22.23
CA ALA A 91 12.34 0.09 -20.88
C ALA A 91 11.62 1.45 -20.90
N ARG A 92 10.91 1.75 -19.80
CA ARG A 92 10.15 2.98 -19.58
C ARG A 92 10.31 3.44 -18.15
N TYR A 93 10.46 4.74 -17.95
CA TYR A 93 10.53 5.36 -16.63
C TYR A 93 9.94 6.79 -16.63
N THR A 94 9.73 7.39 -15.45
CA THR A 94 9.21 8.76 -15.34
C THR A 94 10.19 9.81 -15.87
N VAL A 95 9.67 10.83 -16.56
CA VAL A 95 10.45 11.97 -17.06
C VAL A 95 10.95 12.90 -15.97
N LEU A 96 10.31 12.88 -14.79
CA LEU A 96 10.68 13.77 -13.69
C LEU A 96 12.14 13.50 -13.25
N PRO A 97 12.88 14.57 -12.87
CA PRO A 97 14.25 14.41 -12.39
C PRO A 97 14.36 13.46 -11.21
N HIS A 98 15.38 12.61 -11.19
CA HIS A 98 15.57 11.63 -10.12
C HIS A 98 15.75 12.28 -8.74
N GLN A 99 16.24 13.53 -8.68
CA GLN A 99 16.35 14.29 -7.43
C GLN A 99 15.01 14.66 -6.81
N ILE A 100 13.95 14.72 -7.63
CA ILE A 100 12.58 15.07 -7.20
C ILE A 100 11.77 13.80 -6.95
N LEU A 101 12.02 12.75 -7.72
CA LEU A 101 11.23 11.54 -7.71
C LEU A 101 12.11 10.30 -7.90
N ASP A 102 11.99 9.35 -7.00
CA ASP A 102 12.62 8.04 -7.18
C ASP A 102 11.97 7.29 -8.34
N ARG A 103 12.75 7.05 -9.41
CA ARG A 103 12.26 6.38 -10.62
C ARG A 103 11.93 4.92 -10.40
N GLN A 104 12.62 4.26 -9.47
CA GLN A 104 12.36 2.85 -9.15
C GLN A 104 11.03 2.71 -8.42
N LEU A 105 10.77 3.53 -7.41
CA LEU A 105 9.49 3.57 -6.71
C LEU A 105 8.34 3.91 -7.66
N SER A 106 8.52 4.94 -8.49
CA SER A 106 7.50 5.38 -9.44
C SER A 106 7.11 4.29 -10.43
N ALA A 107 8.09 3.63 -11.03
CA ALA A 107 7.87 2.52 -11.95
C ALA A 107 7.24 1.33 -11.23
N GLY A 108 7.68 1.02 -10.00
CA GLY A 108 7.16 -0.08 -9.20
C GLY A 108 5.69 0.12 -8.82
N PHE A 109 5.31 1.27 -8.29
CA PHE A 109 3.93 1.58 -7.94
C PHE A 109 3.01 1.60 -9.17
N LEU A 110 3.46 2.19 -10.28
CA LEU A 110 2.67 2.22 -11.50
C LEU A 110 2.47 0.81 -12.08
N LEU A 111 3.52 -0.02 -12.08
CA LEU A 111 3.42 -1.42 -12.49
C LEU A 111 2.46 -2.23 -11.60
N LEU A 112 2.53 -2.05 -10.28
CA LEU A 112 1.59 -2.66 -9.33
C LEU A 112 0.14 -2.24 -9.63
N ALA A 113 -0.10 -0.95 -9.90
CA ALA A 113 -1.43 -0.43 -10.19
C ALA A 113 -1.99 -1.04 -11.49
N ILE A 114 -1.19 -1.13 -12.56
CA ILE A 114 -1.59 -1.78 -13.82
C ILE A 114 -2.03 -3.23 -13.58
N HIS A 115 -1.24 -3.99 -12.83
CA HIS A 115 -1.48 -5.41 -12.58
C HIS A 115 -2.51 -5.69 -11.46
N GLU A 116 -3.01 -4.65 -10.80
CA GLU A 116 -4.14 -4.77 -9.87
C GLU A 116 -5.50 -4.62 -10.57
N LEU A 117 -5.55 -4.00 -11.75
CA LEU A 117 -6.76 -3.89 -12.56
C LEU A 117 -7.33 -5.29 -12.88
N THR A 118 -8.65 -5.43 -12.85
CA THR A 118 -9.32 -6.72 -13.08
C THR A 118 -9.06 -7.24 -14.50
N ASN A 119 -9.13 -6.37 -15.50
CA ASN A 119 -8.91 -6.72 -16.92
C ASN A 119 -8.11 -5.58 -17.58
N PRO A 120 -6.79 -5.48 -17.34
CA PRO A 120 -5.98 -4.44 -17.96
C PRO A 120 -5.93 -4.65 -19.49
N LYS A 121 -6.06 -3.55 -20.24
CA LYS A 121 -5.96 -3.58 -21.70
C LYS A 121 -4.52 -3.93 -22.13
N ALA A 122 -4.38 -4.43 -23.37
CA ALA A 122 -3.10 -4.88 -23.91
C ALA A 122 -2.04 -3.76 -23.91
N ASP A 123 -2.42 -2.54 -24.27
CA ASP A 123 -1.54 -1.36 -24.27
C ASP A 123 -0.99 -1.01 -22.87
N LEU A 124 -1.82 -1.15 -21.83
CA LEU A 124 -1.38 -1.01 -20.43
C LEU A 124 -0.42 -2.11 -20.03
N LEU A 125 -0.67 -3.35 -20.44
CA LEU A 125 0.24 -4.47 -20.19
C LEU A 125 1.58 -4.28 -20.90
N ASP A 126 1.58 -3.78 -22.13
CA ASP A 126 2.80 -3.49 -22.89
C ASP A 126 3.62 -2.37 -22.26
N ALA A 127 2.96 -1.30 -21.79
CA ALA A 127 3.61 -0.27 -20.97
C ALA A 127 4.15 -0.85 -19.65
N GLY A 128 3.40 -1.77 -19.02
CA GLY A 128 3.82 -2.51 -17.84
C GLY A 128 5.09 -3.32 -18.08
N GLU A 129 5.22 -4.01 -19.22
CA GLU A 129 6.46 -4.73 -19.56
C GLU A 129 7.67 -3.79 -19.72
N GLN A 130 7.46 -2.61 -20.28
CA GLN A 130 8.53 -1.60 -20.36
C GLN A 130 8.94 -1.10 -18.97
N LEU A 131 7.97 -0.88 -18.05
CA LEU A 131 8.28 -0.55 -16.64
C LEU A 131 9.02 -1.70 -15.94
N ALA A 132 8.60 -2.96 -16.15
CA ALA A 132 9.26 -4.14 -15.59
C ALA A 132 10.72 -4.28 -16.09
N ASN A 133 10.97 -4.00 -17.36
CA ASN A 133 12.34 -4.02 -17.91
C ASN A 133 13.23 -2.91 -17.31
N PHE A 134 12.66 -1.72 -17.04
CA PHE A 134 13.38 -0.69 -16.30
C PHE A 134 13.73 -1.16 -14.88
N LEU A 135 12.76 -1.70 -14.15
CA LEU A 135 12.98 -2.24 -12.80
C LEU A 135 13.98 -3.40 -12.78
N ARG A 136 14.01 -4.23 -13.83
CA ARG A 136 15.02 -5.26 -13.99
C ARG A 136 16.45 -4.66 -13.96
N SER A 137 16.68 -3.57 -14.68
CA SER A 137 17.99 -2.91 -14.72
C SER A 137 18.38 -2.33 -13.36
N THR A 138 17.43 -1.72 -12.63
CA THR A 138 17.72 -1.14 -11.30
C THR A 138 17.99 -2.21 -10.24
N LEU A 139 17.31 -3.36 -10.28
CA LEU A 139 17.55 -4.46 -9.33
C LEU A 139 18.86 -5.20 -9.55
N THR A 140 19.41 -5.15 -10.76
CA THR A 140 20.73 -5.74 -11.07
C THR A 140 21.89 -4.82 -10.73
N ASP A 141 21.64 -3.54 -10.49
CA ASP A 141 22.64 -2.57 -10.04
C ASP A 141 22.86 -2.73 -8.52
N THR A 142 24.00 -3.31 -8.16
CA THR A 142 24.36 -3.56 -6.75
C THR A 142 24.79 -2.30 -6.00
N THR A 143 25.05 -1.19 -6.69
CA THR A 143 25.44 0.09 -6.04
C THR A 143 24.32 0.76 -5.27
N THR A 144 23.08 0.31 -5.46
CA THR A 144 21.90 0.84 -4.79
C THR A 144 21.58 0.15 -3.45
N ILE A 145 22.23 -0.98 -3.14
CA ILE A 145 21.91 -1.82 -1.95
C ILE A 145 22.16 -1.05 -0.64
N ASP A 146 23.25 -0.27 -0.58
CA ASP A 146 23.60 0.47 0.63
C ASP A 146 22.68 1.67 0.93
N LYS A 147 21.82 2.04 -0.03
CA LYS A 147 20.87 3.15 0.13
C LYS A 147 19.55 2.72 0.80
N GLU A 148 19.28 1.42 0.85
CA GLU A 148 18.05 0.86 1.46
C GLU A 148 18.10 0.76 3.00
N THR A 149 19.11 1.33 3.64
CA THR A 149 19.25 1.33 5.11
C THR A 149 18.36 2.35 5.81
N ALA A 150 17.71 3.22 5.07
CA ALA A 150 16.77 4.21 5.62
C ALA A 150 15.49 3.56 6.14
N VAL A 151 14.87 4.21 7.12
CA VAL A 151 13.54 3.86 7.62
C VAL A 151 12.55 3.92 6.45
N GLU A 152 11.72 2.88 6.33
CA GLU A 152 10.65 2.85 5.34
C GLU A 152 9.63 3.95 5.65
N GLU A 153 9.40 4.86 4.71
CA GLU A 153 8.42 5.94 4.82
C GLU A 153 7.08 5.53 4.18
N LEU A 154 6.03 6.30 4.47
CA LEU A 154 4.69 6.06 3.91
C LEU A 154 4.67 5.99 2.37
N ASP A 155 5.50 6.79 1.73
CA ASP A 155 5.64 6.84 0.27
C ASP A 155 6.54 5.73 -0.30
N GLY A 156 6.96 4.75 0.51
CA GLY A 156 7.77 3.63 0.10
C GLY A 156 9.27 3.87 0.06
N LYS A 157 9.77 5.02 0.50
CA LYS A 157 11.22 5.24 0.64
C LYS A 157 11.81 4.25 1.64
N GLY A 158 12.99 3.75 1.33
CA GLY A 158 13.66 2.71 2.12
C GLY A 158 13.23 1.29 1.75
N CYS A 159 12.27 1.12 0.82
CA CYS A 159 11.83 -0.19 0.33
C CYS A 159 11.72 -0.25 -1.21
N GLU A 160 12.48 0.58 -1.93
CA GLU A 160 12.46 0.70 -3.39
C GLU A 160 12.56 -0.66 -4.07
N SER A 161 13.52 -1.47 -3.64
CA SER A 161 13.70 -2.82 -4.20
C SER A 161 12.56 -3.76 -3.82
N ALA A 162 11.96 -3.64 -2.63
CA ALA A 162 10.83 -4.47 -2.25
C ALA A 162 9.61 -4.19 -3.13
N VAL A 163 9.31 -2.91 -3.38
CA VAL A 163 8.26 -2.49 -4.31
C VAL A 163 8.54 -3.00 -5.73
N ALA A 164 9.78 -2.85 -6.23
CA ALA A 164 10.19 -3.32 -7.54
C ALA A 164 10.05 -4.85 -7.68
N ILE A 165 10.51 -5.61 -6.68
CA ILE A 165 10.39 -7.08 -6.66
C ILE A 165 8.93 -7.51 -6.66
N ALA A 166 8.09 -6.92 -5.78
CA ALA A 166 6.67 -7.23 -5.74
C ALA A 166 5.98 -6.94 -7.07
N ALA A 167 6.29 -5.80 -7.70
CA ALA A 167 5.73 -5.39 -8.97
C ALA A 167 6.13 -6.33 -10.12
N ILE A 168 7.41 -6.71 -10.22
CA ILE A 168 7.90 -7.65 -11.24
C ILE A 168 7.23 -9.01 -11.06
N LEU A 169 7.21 -9.57 -9.84
CA LEU A 169 6.60 -10.88 -9.58
C LEU A 169 5.08 -10.87 -9.83
N LYS A 170 4.39 -9.79 -9.46
CA LYS A 170 2.97 -9.65 -9.77
C LYS A 170 2.74 -9.56 -11.28
N SER A 171 3.58 -8.84 -12.02
CA SER A 171 3.48 -8.76 -13.48
C SER A 171 3.69 -10.10 -14.17
N ASN A 172 4.45 -11.01 -13.55
CA ASN A 172 4.68 -12.36 -14.07
C ASN A 172 3.40 -13.22 -14.15
N GLN A 173 2.34 -12.86 -13.43
CA GLN A 173 1.07 -13.61 -13.46
C GLN A 173 0.31 -13.41 -14.79
N LEU A 174 0.38 -12.21 -15.37
CA LEU A 174 -0.30 -11.90 -16.64
C LEU A 174 0.62 -11.94 -17.85
N ARG A 175 1.90 -11.65 -17.67
CA ARG A 175 2.94 -11.67 -18.70
C ARG A 175 4.14 -12.48 -18.19
N PRO A 176 4.06 -13.82 -18.18
CA PRO A 176 5.12 -14.68 -17.63
C PRO A 176 6.40 -14.59 -18.45
N ALA A 177 7.54 -14.45 -17.74
CA ALA A 177 8.87 -14.49 -18.33
C ALA A 177 9.88 -15.01 -17.29
N PRO A 178 10.77 -15.99 -17.64
CA PRO A 178 11.69 -16.60 -16.68
C PRO A 178 12.57 -15.60 -15.94
N TRP A 179 13.05 -14.56 -16.64
CA TRP A 179 13.90 -13.53 -16.07
C TRP A 179 13.26 -12.79 -14.86
N LYS A 180 11.91 -12.70 -14.81
CA LYS A 180 11.20 -12.01 -13.72
C LYS A 180 11.41 -12.72 -12.39
N THR A 181 11.32 -14.04 -12.40
CA THR A 181 11.61 -14.87 -11.23
C THR A 181 13.09 -14.84 -10.87
N ASP A 182 13.98 -14.95 -11.85
CA ASP A 182 15.43 -15.01 -11.63
C ASP A 182 15.97 -13.72 -11.04
N VAL A 183 15.59 -12.54 -11.57
CA VAL A 183 16.04 -11.25 -11.05
C VAL A 183 15.50 -10.99 -9.67
N SER A 184 14.22 -11.31 -9.42
CA SER A 184 13.58 -11.14 -8.12
C SER A 184 14.24 -12.03 -7.06
N LYS A 185 14.52 -13.30 -7.37
CA LYS A 185 15.22 -14.23 -6.48
C LYS A 185 16.61 -13.71 -6.10
N LYS A 186 17.40 -13.28 -7.09
CA LYS A 186 18.73 -12.71 -6.86
C LYS A 186 18.65 -11.45 -5.99
N ALA A 187 17.72 -10.56 -6.29
CA ALA A 187 17.52 -9.32 -5.54
C ALA A 187 17.12 -9.56 -4.08
N ILE A 188 16.25 -10.54 -3.80
CA ILE A 188 15.89 -10.93 -2.43
C ILE A 188 17.09 -11.52 -1.70
N ILE A 189 17.83 -12.46 -2.32
CA ILE A 189 18.99 -13.09 -1.69
C ILE A 189 20.03 -12.04 -1.29
N THR A 190 20.31 -11.07 -2.16
CA THR A 190 21.26 -10.00 -1.88
C THR A 190 20.85 -9.12 -0.71
N ARG A 191 19.55 -8.92 -0.51
CA ARG A 191 18.98 -8.06 0.56
C ARG A 191 18.54 -8.82 1.81
N TRP A 192 18.65 -10.15 1.78
CA TRP A 192 18.12 -11.04 2.83
C TRP A 192 18.58 -10.65 4.23
N ASN A 193 19.90 -10.50 4.40
CA ASN A 193 20.48 -10.17 5.70
C ASN A 193 20.11 -8.75 6.17
N ALA A 194 20.04 -7.80 5.23
CA ALA A 194 19.61 -6.44 5.54
C ALA A 194 18.15 -6.44 6.04
N TRP A 195 17.24 -7.09 5.32
CA TRP A 195 15.83 -7.18 5.72
C TRP A 195 15.64 -7.95 7.04
N LYS A 196 16.42 -9.03 7.23
CA LYS A 196 16.35 -9.85 8.43
C LYS A 196 16.87 -9.14 9.69
N ASN A 197 17.90 -8.31 9.57
CA ASN A 197 18.60 -7.74 10.72
C ASN A 197 18.26 -6.27 11.00
N GLN A 198 17.47 -5.63 10.14
CA GLN A 198 17.07 -4.24 10.35
C GLN A 198 16.16 -4.12 11.57
N LYS A 199 16.39 -3.09 12.40
CA LYS A 199 15.46 -2.73 13.48
C LYS A 199 14.26 -2.02 12.88
N GLU A 200 13.09 -2.52 13.21
CA GLU A 200 11.85 -1.93 12.74
C GLU A 200 11.50 -0.70 13.57
N THR A 201 11.26 0.40 12.86
CA THR A 201 10.77 1.64 13.44
C THR A 201 9.44 2.09 12.80
N ALA A 202 9.05 1.42 11.71
CA ALA A 202 7.84 1.67 10.95
C ALA A 202 7.29 0.36 10.33
N PRO A 203 6.00 0.27 10.00
CA PRO A 203 5.44 -0.86 9.25
C PRO A 203 5.95 -0.86 7.82
N TYR A 204 6.19 -2.04 7.23
CA TYR A 204 6.64 -2.19 5.85
C TYR A 204 5.85 -3.26 5.11
N PRO A 205 4.72 -2.88 4.53
CA PRO A 205 3.91 -3.81 3.76
C PRO A 205 4.65 -4.33 2.53
N TRP A 206 5.54 -3.54 1.96
CA TRP A 206 6.21 -3.82 0.68
C TRP A 206 7.19 -4.99 0.75
N ARG A 207 7.97 -5.12 1.83
CA ARG A 207 8.88 -6.26 2.03
C ARG A 207 8.09 -7.55 2.23
N ILE A 208 7.04 -7.50 3.05
CA ILE A 208 6.17 -8.65 3.25
C ILE A 208 5.45 -9.02 1.94
N LEU A 209 5.00 -8.02 1.16
CA LEU A 209 4.39 -8.25 -0.15
C LEU A 209 5.38 -8.89 -1.15
N ALA A 210 6.63 -8.40 -1.21
CA ALA A 210 7.65 -8.97 -2.08
C ALA A 210 7.93 -10.45 -1.75
N LEU A 211 8.02 -10.76 -0.46
CA LEU A 211 8.23 -12.13 0.04
C LEU A 211 7.00 -13.01 -0.21
N HIS A 212 5.78 -12.47 -0.04
CA HIS A 212 4.54 -13.15 -0.38
C HIS A 212 4.48 -13.52 -1.87
N GLU A 213 4.74 -12.58 -2.76
CA GLU A 213 4.73 -12.83 -4.21
C GLU A 213 5.86 -13.79 -4.63
N ALA A 214 7.03 -13.74 -3.97
CA ALA A 214 8.10 -14.71 -4.20
C ALA A 214 7.69 -16.11 -3.73
N PHE A 215 7.07 -16.26 -2.57
CA PHE A 215 6.56 -17.54 -2.09
C PHE A 215 5.45 -18.08 -2.99
N LYS A 216 4.52 -17.24 -3.40
CA LYS A 216 3.43 -17.59 -4.32
C LYS A 216 3.94 -18.11 -5.66
N THR A 217 5.06 -17.55 -6.16
CA THR A 217 5.64 -17.93 -7.44
C THR A 217 6.49 -19.20 -7.38
N SER A 218 7.24 -19.41 -6.29
CA SER A 218 8.24 -20.46 -6.18
C SER A 218 7.88 -21.59 -5.21
N SER A 219 6.97 -21.36 -4.28
CA SER A 219 6.66 -22.23 -3.14
C SER A 219 7.86 -22.48 -2.20
N GLU A 220 8.93 -21.68 -2.28
CA GLU A 220 10.11 -21.80 -1.43
C GLU A 220 9.81 -21.27 -0.03
N LYS A 221 9.71 -22.17 0.96
CA LYS A 221 9.36 -21.86 2.36
C LYS A 221 10.15 -20.72 3.01
N PRO A 222 11.48 -20.53 2.76
CA PRO A 222 12.20 -19.41 3.37
C PRO A 222 11.56 -18.04 3.15
N TYR A 223 10.92 -17.80 2.02
CA TYR A 223 10.24 -16.52 1.75
C TYR A 223 9.04 -16.32 2.71
N ALA A 224 8.24 -17.36 2.90
CA ALA A 224 7.12 -17.29 3.87
C ALA A 224 7.63 -17.10 5.30
N GLU A 225 8.67 -17.83 5.71
CA GLU A 225 9.24 -17.72 7.06
C GLU A 225 9.80 -16.32 7.34
N LEU A 226 10.51 -15.69 6.39
CA LEU A 226 10.97 -14.31 6.57
C LEU A 226 9.80 -13.32 6.62
N ALA A 227 8.77 -13.50 5.78
CA ALA A 227 7.57 -12.66 5.83
C ALA A 227 6.88 -12.74 7.21
N PHE A 228 6.81 -13.94 7.79
CA PHE A 228 6.27 -14.14 9.13
C PHE A 228 7.15 -13.53 10.23
N GLU A 229 8.47 -13.67 10.12
CA GLU A 229 9.41 -13.03 11.05
C GLU A 229 9.23 -11.52 11.07
N LEU A 230 9.08 -10.87 9.89
CA LEU A 230 8.80 -9.45 9.78
C LEU A 230 7.44 -9.08 10.39
N ALA A 231 6.39 -9.84 10.09
CA ALA A 231 5.05 -9.62 10.64
C ALA A 231 5.01 -9.80 12.17
N ASP A 232 5.76 -10.74 12.71
CA ASP A 232 5.86 -10.96 14.15
C ASP A 232 6.51 -9.78 14.87
N ARG A 233 7.55 -9.18 14.28
CA ARG A 233 8.15 -7.95 14.81
C ARG A 233 7.16 -6.81 14.80
N LEU A 234 6.40 -6.64 13.70
CA LEU A 234 5.35 -5.63 13.62
C LEU A 234 4.24 -5.85 14.66
N SER A 235 3.96 -7.11 15.01
CA SER A 235 2.98 -7.42 16.07
C SER A 235 3.39 -6.83 17.43
N ALA A 236 4.68 -6.71 17.74
CA ALA A 236 5.16 -6.06 18.95
C ALA A 236 4.95 -4.55 18.96
N MET A 237 4.77 -3.94 17.78
CA MET A 237 4.52 -2.50 17.62
C MET A 237 3.04 -2.13 17.74
N GLN A 238 2.13 -3.08 17.97
CA GLN A 238 0.70 -2.81 18.10
C GLN A 238 0.29 -2.72 19.57
N TYR A 239 -0.63 -1.80 19.88
CA TYR A 239 -1.36 -1.79 21.15
C TYR A 239 -2.43 -2.88 21.12
N ASP A 240 -2.07 -4.09 21.54
CA ASP A 240 -2.91 -5.29 21.46
C ASP A 240 -3.73 -5.56 22.72
N GLN A 241 -3.56 -4.73 23.75
CA GLN A 241 -4.31 -4.77 25.00
C GLN A 241 -4.93 -3.40 25.29
N ILE A 242 -6.07 -3.42 25.94
CA ILE A 242 -6.77 -2.19 26.36
C ILE A 242 -6.10 -1.66 27.62
N ASP A 243 -5.38 -0.51 27.49
CA ASP A 243 -4.95 0.26 28.67
C ASP A 243 -6.13 1.16 29.13
N PRO A 244 -6.62 1.02 30.38
CA PRO A 244 -7.71 1.88 30.88
C PRO A 244 -7.44 3.38 30.82
N ARG A 245 -6.17 3.79 30.77
CA ARG A 245 -5.74 5.19 30.64
C ARG A 245 -5.76 5.68 29.18
N LYS A 246 -5.67 4.74 28.22
CA LYS A 246 -5.55 5.03 26.80
C LYS A 246 -6.43 4.07 25.96
N PRO A 247 -7.74 3.92 26.29
CA PRO A 247 -8.58 2.89 25.67
C PRO A 247 -8.71 3.08 24.15
N ALA A 248 -8.66 4.33 23.68
CA ALA A 248 -8.73 4.67 22.26
C ALA A 248 -7.49 4.28 21.45
N TRP A 249 -6.40 3.81 22.09
CA TRP A 249 -5.18 3.41 21.39
C TRP A 249 -5.18 1.93 20.97
N TYR A 250 -6.11 1.15 21.51
CA TYR A 250 -6.23 -0.27 21.20
C TYR A 250 -6.31 -0.52 19.69
N GLY A 251 -5.49 -1.43 19.21
CA GLY A 251 -5.34 -1.78 17.80
C GLY A 251 -4.40 -0.87 17.02
N GLY A 252 -4.10 0.31 17.56
CA GLY A 252 -3.21 1.29 16.90
C GLY A 252 -1.74 0.89 16.96
N MET A 253 -0.94 1.53 16.10
CA MET A 253 0.51 1.35 16.07
C MET A 253 1.19 2.22 17.12
N LYS A 254 2.14 1.64 17.87
CA LYS A 254 3.03 2.36 18.79
C LYS A 254 3.97 3.25 18.00
N THR A 255 3.93 4.54 18.29
CA THR A 255 4.80 5.55 17.68
C THR A 255 5.48 6.35 18.79
N LEU A 256 6.76 6.60 18.63
CA LEU A 256 7.54 7.42 19.58
C LEU A 256 7.93 8.73 18.93
N SER A 257 7.92 9.82 19.72
CA SER A 257 8.55 11.07 19.32
C SER A 257 10.07 10.92 19.26
N ALA A 258 10.76 11.92 18.68
CA ALA A 258 12.23 11.98 18.70
C ALA A 258 12.83 11.95 20.12
N GLN A 259 12.04 12.33 21.14
CA GLN A 259 12.43 12.30 22.55
C GLN A 259 12.02 10.99 23.26
N GLY A 260 11.52 9.98 22.53
CA GLY A 260 11.11 8.70 23.09
C GLY A 260 9.75 8.71 23.81
N VAL A 261 8.96 9.78 23.67
CA VAL A 261 7.62 9.85 24.26
C VAL A 261 6.62 9.16 23.35
N GLU A 262 5.74 8.31 23.93
CA GLU A 262 4.66 7.69 23.19
C GLU A 262 3.70 8.71 22.62
N LEU A 263 3.50 8.66 21.32
CA LEU A 263 2.53 9.48 20.59
C LEU A 263 1.20 8.71 20.43
N MET A 264 0.11 9.46 20.31
CA MET A 264 -1.19 8.87 19.98
C MET A 264 -1.10 8.16 18.63
N PRO A 265 -1.59 6.92 18.52
CA PRO A 265 -1.62 6.20 17.25
C PRO A 265 -2.38 6.98 16.18
N GLY A 266 -1.95 6.83 14.95
CA GLY A 266 -2.54 7.47 13.79
C GLY A 266 -2.61 6.53 12.59
N VAL A 267 -2.60 7.12 11.42
CA VAL A 267 -2.78 6.43 10.13
C VAL A 267 -1.73 5.36 9.84
N MET A 268 -0.56 5.40 10.47
CA MET A 268 0.43 4.31 10.40
C MET A 268 -0.16 2.95 10.80
N SER A 269 -1.23 2.96 11.60
CA SER A 269 -1.99 1.75 11.95
C SER A 269 -2.66 1.10 10.72
N CYS A 270 -3.01 1.86 9.67
CA CYS A 270 -3.53 1.32 8.42
C CYS A 270 -2.45 0.56 7.65
N ILE A 271 -1.20 1.05 7.65
CA ILE A 271 -0.08 0.36 7.01
C ILE A 271 0.28 -0.92 7.78
N LEU A 272 0.18 -0.86 9.10
CA LEU A 272 0.30 -2.05 9.94
C LEU A 272 -0.78 -3.09 9.58
N ALA A 273 -2.03 -2.66 9.39
CA ALA A 273 -3.12 -3.52 8.94
C ALA A 273 -2.84 -4.12 7.55
N GLU A 274 -2.33 -3.33 6.61
CA GLU A 274 -1.95 -3.82 5.27
C GLU A 274 -0.87 -4.90 5.37
N SER A 275 0.14 -4.71 6.23
CA SER A 275 1.19 -5.70 6.49
C SER A 275 0.63 -7.02 7.02
N PHE A 276 -0.27 -6.96 8.01
CA PHE A 276 -0.91 -8.16 8.56
C PHE A 276 -1.82 -8.86 7.56
N ALA A 277 -2.52 -8.10 6.70
CA ALA A 277 -3.35 -8.71 5.66
C ALA A 277 -2.51 -9.53 4.67
N VAL A 278 -1.35 -9.03 4.25
CA VAL A 278 -0.42 -9.79 3.39
C VAL A 278 0.15 -10.99 4.12
N ALA A 279 0.46 -10.88 5.42
CA ALA A 279 0.89 -12.01 6.23
C ALA A 279 -0.20 -13.09 6.35
N CYS A 280 -1.48 -12.72 6.50
CA CYS A 280 -2.61 -13.65 6.45
C CYS A 280 -2.68 -14.40 5.12
N LEU A 281 -2.55 -13.69 3.98
CA LEU A 281 -2.54 -14.30 2.65
C LEU A 281 -1.37 -15.30 2.50
N THR A 282 -0.20 -14.97 3.07
CA THR A 282 0.97 -15.86 3.08
C THR A 282 0.70 -17.11 3.92
N ALA A 283 0.07 -16.94 5.10
CA ALA A 283 -0.30 -18.05 5.98
C ALA A 283 -1.36 -18.97 5.34
N GLN A 284 -2.36 -18.42 4.66
CA GLN A 284 -3.33 -19.21 3.88
C GLN A 284 -2.65 -20.02 2.79
N LEU A 285 -1.75 -19.41 2.04
CA LEU A 285 -1.03 -20.08 0.94
C LEU A 285 -0.08 -21.18 1.45
N SER A 286 0.49 -21.03 2.65
CA SER A 286 1.33 -22.04 3.30
C SER A 286 0.56 -23.06 4.14
N ALA A 287 -0.78 -22.97 4.20
CA ALA A 287 -1.66 -23.77 5.04
C ALA A 287 -1.32 -23.71 6.55
N ASP A 288 -0.80 -22.57 7.02
CA ASP A 288 -0.48 -22.31 8.43
C ASP A 288 -1.66 -21.59 9.12
N SER A 289 -2.59 -22.40 9.65
CA SER A 289 -3.80 -21.87 10.31
C SER A 289 -3.48 -21.10 11.59
N ALA A 290 -2.47 -21.48 12.34
CA ALA A 290 -2.11 -20.81 13.59
C ALA A 290 -1.59 -19.39 13.34
N ARG A 291 -0.70 -19.20 12.35
CA ARG A 291 -0.24 -17.88 11.96
C ARG A 291 -1.35 -17.07 11.28
N HIS A 292 -2.19 -17.70 10.47
CA HIS A 292 -3.36 -17.05 9.89
C HIS A 292 -4.25 -16.43 10.96
N ASP A 293 -4.64 -17.20 11.98
CA ASP A 293 -5.53 -16.73 13.04
C ASP A 293 -4.89 -15.61 13.86
N LYS A 294 -3.59 -15.75 14.18
CA LYS A 294 -2.80 -14.72 14.86
C LYS A 294 -2.82 -13.39 14.10
N TYR A 295 -2.48 -13.41 12.81
CA TYR A 295 -2.41 -12.17 12.03
C TYR A 295 -3.80 -11.63 11.69
N MET A 296 -4.80 -12.47 11.53
CA MET A 296 -6.20 -12.05 11.36
C MET A 296 -6.70 -11.28 12.59
N GLN A 297 -6.36 -11.72 13.80
CA GLN A 297 -6.70 -10.98 15.02
C GLN A 297 -6.02 -9.60 15.03
N ARG A 298 -4.72 -9.54 14.72
CA ARG A 298 -3.94 -8.29 14.64
C ARG A 298 -4.50 -7.32 13.60
N LEU A 299 -4.81 -7.86 12.42
CA LEU A 299 -5.44 -7.12 11.34
C LEU A 299 -6.79 -6.53 11.77
N ALA A 300 -7.66 -7.33 12.37
CA ALA A 300 -8.97 -6.86 12.83
C ALA A 300 -8.83 -5.72 13.86
N GLN A 301 -7.91 -5.84 14.82
CA GLN A 301 -7.63 -4.79 15.80
C GLN A 301 -7.16 -3.48 15.14
N ALA A 302 -6.22 -3.55 14.17
CA ALA A 302 -5.73 -2.38 13.46
C ALA A 302 -6.83 -1.71 12.62
N LEU A 303 -7.71 -2.51 11.98
CA LEU A 303 -8.85 -1.99 11.23
C LEU A 303 -9.91 -1.35 12.14
N GLN A 304 -10.15 -1.91 13.34
CA GLN A 304 -11.02 -1.28 14.33
C GLN A 304 -10.47 0.08 14.77
N PHE A 305 -9.17 0.17 15.03
CA PHE A 305 -8.53 1.45 15.32
C PHE A 305 -8.71 2.44 14.15
N SER A 306 -8.47 2.02 12.92
CA SER A 306 -8.56 2.90 11.76
C SER A 306 -9.96 3.50 11.55
N GLN A 307 -11.02 2.82 11.99
CA GLN A 307 -12.37 3.39 11.97
C GLN A 307 -12.51 4.62 12.87
N THR A 308 -11.71 4.73 13.93
CA THR A 308 -11.72 5.90 14.83
C THR A 308 -11.16 7.17 14.20
N ILE A 309 -10.36 7.02 13.14
CA ILE A 309 -9.78 8.12 12.37
C ILE A 309 -10.43 8.30 10.99
N GLN A 310 -11.62 7.76 10.77
CA GLN A 310 -12.38 7.96 9.53
C GLN A 310 -13.47 9.02 9.71
N TYR A 311 -13.59 9.93 8.74
CA TYR A 311 -14.73 10.84 8.70
C TYR A 311 -16.00 10.09 8.27
N THR A 312 -16.99 10.12 9.13
CA THR A 312 -18.30 9.50 8.96
C THR A 312 -19.40 10.58 9.01
N GLU A 313 -20.63 10.27 8.63
CA GLU A 313 -21.75 11.22 8.75
C GLU A 313 -21.89 11.78 10.17
N SER A 314 -21.67 10.95 11.19
CA SER A 314 -21.85 11.34 12.59
C SER A 314 -20.78 12.31 13.09
N ASN A 315 -19.52 12.15 12.69
CA ASN A 315 -18.42 13.00 13.16
C ASN A 315 -18.10 14.17 12.20
N ALA A 316 -18.64 14.17 10.97
CA ALA A 316 -18.50 15.26 10.01
C ALA A 316 -19.64 16.30 10.07
N ILE A 317 -20.61 16.15 10.98
CA ILE A 317 -21.82 17.00 11.09
C ILE A 317 -21.48 18.48 11.34
N HIS A 318 -20.35 18.77 11.96
CA HIS A 318 -19.89 20.13 12.24
C HIS A 318 -19.38 20.88 11.00
N PHE A 319 -19.09 20.18 9.89
CA PHE A 319 -18.75 20.81 8.62
C PHE A 319 -20.01 21.31 7.89
N ALA A 320 -19.85 22.41 7.15
CA ALA A 320 -20.91 22.89 6.28
C ALA A 320 -21.33 21.81 5.28
N GLU A 321 -22.61 21.75 4.95
CA GLU A 321 -23.21 20.70 4.12
C GLU A 321 -22.50 20.55 2.76
N TRP A 322 -22.17 21.68 2.11
CA TRP A 322 -21.47 21.69 0.82
C TRP A 322 -20.03 21.16 0.92
N PHE A 323 -19.41 21.16 2.12
CA PHE A 323 -18.03 20.71 2.33
C PHE A 323 -17.95 19.24 2.76
N ARG A 324 -18.99 18.71 3.42
CA ARG A 324 -19.00 17.31 3.91
C ARG A 324 -18.57 16.29 2.88
N PRO A 325 -19.03 16.32 1.60
CA PRO A 325 -18.59 15.36 0.58
C PRO A 325 -17.09 15.32 0.36
N ARG A 326 -16.36 16.37 0.72
CA ARG A 326 -14.90 16.44 0.57
C ARG A 326 -14.14 15.69 1.68
N VAL A 327 -14.79 15.43 2.80
CA VAL A 327 -14.16 14.75 3.95
C VAL A 327 -14.71 13.35 4.20
N LEU A 328 -16.00 13.12 3.95
CA LEU A 328 -16.66 11.85 4.22
C LEU A 328 -15.94 10.65 3.60
N GLY A 329 -15.62 9.65 4.43
CA GLY A 329 -14.93 8.44 4.04
C GLY A 329 -13.41 8.54 4.10
N GLY A 330 -12.83 9.75 4.08
CA GLY A 330 -11.39 9.95 4.20
C GLY A 330 -10.88 9.58 5.59
N PHE A 331 -9.64 9.10 5.66
CA PHE A 331 -8.96 8.76 6.90
C PHE A 331 -7.96 9.87 7.23
N HIS A 332 -8.11 10.48 8.40
CA HIS A 332 -7.23 11.56 8.84
C HIS A 332 -6.00 11.03 9.58
N ASN A 333 -5.00 11.88 9.74
CA ASN A 333 -3.70 11.49 10.26
C ASN A 333 -3.77 10.85 11.66
N SER A 334 -4.53 11.47 12.56
CA SER A 334 -4.72 10.98 13.92
C SER A 334 -6.00 11.55 14.52
N PRO A 335 -6.47 11.09 15.69
CA PRO A 335 -7.62 11.68 16.36
C PRO A 335 -7.46 13.18 16.68
N GLN A 336 -6.23 13.71 16.70
CA GLN A 336 -5.92 15.11 16.99
C GLN A 336 -5.61 15.95 15.73
N ASP A 337 -5.32 15.28 14.62
CA ASP A 337 -4.97 15.91 13.33
C ASP A 337 -5.94 15.42 12.26
N GLY A 338 -6.89 16.29 11.91
CA GLY A 338 -7.96 16.01 10.95
C GLY A 338 -7.55 16.12 9.47
N ASP A 339 -6.28 16.37 9.17
CA ASP A 339 -5.80 16.48 7.80
C ASP A 339 -5.98 15.15 7.04
N LEU A 340 -6.54 15.25 5.83
CA LEU A 340 -6.76 14.13 4.92
C LEU A 340 -5.70 14.16 3.83
N ARG A 341 -4.91 13.11 3.74
CA ARG A 341 -3.95 12.95 2.64
C ARG A 341 -4.36 11.79 1.75
N LEU A 342 -3.94 11.88 0.50
CA LEU A 342 -4.21 10.87 -0.52
C LEU A 342 -3.61 9.51 -0.14
N ASP A 343 -2.33 9.49 0.27
CA ASP A 343 -1.60 8.31 0.70
C ASP A 343 -2.23 7.66 1.95
N TYR A 344 -2.67 8.46 2.93
CA TYR A 344 -3.32 7.96 4.14
C TYR A 344 -4.57 7.13 3.82
N THR A 345 -5.47 7.71 3.04
CA THR A 345 -6.71 7.01 2.66
C THR A 345 -6.43 5.84 1.73
N SER A 346 -5.41 5.94 0.86
CA SER A 346 -5.02 4.84 -0.04
C SER A 346 -4.57 3.60 0.73
N HIS A 347 -3.72 3.74 1.74
CA HIS A 347 -3.30 2.62 2.59
C HIS A 347 -4.45 2.02 3.38
N CYS A 348 -5.34 2.86 3.95
CA CYS A 348 -6.50 2.35 4.65
C CYS A 348 -7.42 1.55 3.72
N VAL A 349 -7.74 2.07 2.53
CA VAL A 349 -8.55 1.37 1.52
C VAL A 349 -7.89 0.06 1.10
N ALA A 350 -6.57 0.05 0.89
CA ALA A 350 -5.81 -1.14 0.57
C ALA A 350 -5.91 -2.20 1.68
N ALA A 351 -5.77 -1.80 2.94
CA ALA A 351 -5.88 -2.70 4.10
C ALA A 351 -7.26 -3.34 4.22
N TYR A 352 -8.35 -2.55 4.08
CA TYR A 352 -9.72 -3.08 4.10
C TYR A 352 -10.00 -4.01 2.93
N ALA A 353 -9.54 -3.67 1.74
CA ALA A 353 -9.72 -4.52 0.56
C ALA A 353 -8.96 -5.84 0.71
N LEU A 354 -7.73 -5.82 1.21
CA LEU A 354 -6.96 -7.03 1.51
C LEU A 354 -7.63 -7.89 2.60
N TYR A 355 -8.17 -7.29 3.65
CA TYR A 355 -8.95 -8.02 4.66
C TYR A 355 -10.11 -8.79 4.02
N LEU A 356 -10.89 -8.12 3.17
CA LEU A 356 -12.01 -8.76 2.48
C LEU A 356 -11.54 -9.88 1.53
N GLN A 357 -10.38 -9.71 0.90
CA GLN A 357 -9.77 -10.76 0.08
C GLN A 357 -9.37 -11.98 0.94
N VAL A 358 -8.74 -11.76 2.10
CA VAL A 358 -8.42 -12.84 3.06
C VAL A 358 -9.68 -13.60 3.45
N CYS A 359 -10.78 -12.89 3.78
CA CYS A 359 -12.06 -13.52 4.14
C CYS A 359 -12.71 -14.29 2.99
N SER A 360 -12.54 -13.87 1.72
CA SER A 360 -13.17 -14.51 0.57
C SER A 360 -12.49 -15.80 0.11
N ILE A 361 -11.20 -15.98 0.38
CA ILE A 361 -10.45 -17.19 0.04
C ILE A 361 -10.75 -18.33 1.04
N GLY A 362 -11.20 -17.98 2.26
CA GLY A 362 -11.53 -18.95 3.32
C GLY A 362 -13.01 -19.36 3.35
N SER A 363 -13.83 -18.89 2.41
CA SER A 363 -15.25 -19.22 2.25
C SER A 363 -15.47 -20.00 0.95
#